data_6b3cbebcd7afb4869f27669622359e17
#
_entry.id   6b3cbebcd7afb4869f27669622359e17
#
_cell.length_a   1.000
_cell.length_b   1.000
_cell.length_c   1.000
_cell.angle_alpha   90.00
_cell.angle_beta   90.00
_cell.angle_gamma   90.00
#
_symmetry.space_group_name_H-M   'P 1'
#
loop_
_entity.id
_entity.type
_entity.pdbx_description
1 polymer ?
#
loop_
_entity_poly.entity_id
_entity_poly.type
_entity_poly.pdbx_seq_one_letter_code
_entity_poly.pdbx_strand_id
1 'polypeptide(L)'
;VDGIILNSVASYLEKKYFRELASLTASHKKVFVVSLERNLSSYGIFSVHVNNFLGGKIATKYLLEEGCSHIAVISGPKIHDVVYDRLCGYRAALEDAGLVYDTSMIEYGDYTTLSGYLAMKRIIMNGIQFDGVFSCNDQMAIGVLKAMKENRIDCPSRVKVIGFDNTYVSSIAVPSLTTINVPKVRMGTVAAQKLTEMIEGTLPSGEITYEIPIGLVQRTTTDPDKENGIELEDW
;
A
#
# COMPACT_ATOMS: atom_id res chain seq x y z
N VAL A 1 -13.88 -6.51 -27.55
CA VAL A 1 -12.96 -5.52 -26.95
C VAL A 1 -11.55 -5.84 -27.38
N ASP A 2 -10.72 -4.80 -27.55
CA ASP A 2 -9.36 -4.94 -28.05
C ASP A 2 -8.35 -4.99 -26.87
N GLY A 3 -8.76 -4.48 -25.69
CA GLY A 3 -7.93 -4.49 -24.50
C GLY A 3 -8.70 -4.39 -23.20
N ILE A 4 -8.03 -4.76 -22.10
CA ILE A 4 -8.55 -4.77 -20.73
C ILE A 4 -7.50 -4.16 -19.81
N ILE A 5 -7.91 -3.21 -18.98
CA ILE A 5 -7.14 -2.77 -17.81
C ILE A 5 -7.75 -3.48 -16.58
N LEU A 6 -6.92 -4.22 -15.84
CA LEU A 6 -7.37 -5.07 -14.76
C LEU A 6 -6.68 -4.70 -13.45
N ASN A 7 -7.46 -4.30 -12.44
CA ASN A 7 -7.02 -4.33 -11.05
C ASN A 7 -7.52 -5.63 -10.42
N SER A 8 -6.62 -6.62 -10.31
CA SER A 8 -7.00 -7.97 -9.87
C SER A 8 -6.89 -8.11 -8.35
N VAL A 9 -7.99 -8.51 -7.73
CA VAL A 9 -8.04 -8.95 -6.31
C VAL A 9 -7.80 -10.45 -6.13
N ALA A 10 -7.50 -11.18 -7.23
CA ALA A 10 -7.23 -12.61 -7.18
C ALA A 10 -6.01 -12.93 -6.30
N SER A 11 -6.08 -14.05 -5.56
CA SER A 11 -4.96 -14.53 -4.76
C SER A 11 -3.75 -14.89 -5.63
N TYR A 12 -2.52 -14.72 -5.09
CA TYR A 12 -1.30 -15.19 -5.74
C TYR A 12 -1.29 -16.71 -6.00
N LEU A 13 -2.16 -17.45 -5.32
CA LEU A 13 -2.33 -18.90 -5.52
C LEU A 13 -3.05 -19.24 -6.83
N GLU A 14 -3.74 -18.27 -7.44
CA GLU A 14 -4.53 -18.46 -8.66
C GLU A 14 -3.69 -18.33 -9.93
N LYS A 15 -2.54 -19.04 -9.97
CA LYS A 15 -1.62 -19.07 -11.12
C LYS A 15 -2.32 -19.46 -12.43
N LYS A 16 -3.36 -20.28 -12.37
CA LYS A 16 -4.15 -20.70 -13.52
C LYS A 16 -4.88 -19.50 -14.14
N TYR A 17 -5.53 -18.69 -13.30
CA TYR A 17 -6.23 -17.47 -13.72
C TYR A 17 -5.31 -16.51 -14.48
N PHE A 18 -4.11 -16.24 -13.96
CA PHE A 18 -3.16 -15.34 -14.64
C PHE A 18 -2.63 -15.91 -15.95
N ARG A 19 -2.45 -17.24 -16.06
CA ARG A 19 -2.08 -17.89 -17.32
C ARG A 19 -3.20 -17.82 -18.36
N GLU A 20 -4.44 -17.96 -17.93
CA GLU A 20 -5.62 -17.80 -18.80
C GLU A 20 -5.74 -16.37 -19.30
N LEU A 21 -5.55 -15.35 -18.44
CA LEU A 21 -5.49 -13.96 -18.85
C LEU A 21 -4.38 -13.69 -19.89
N ALA A 22 -3.17 -14.18 -19.63
CA ALA A 22 -2.06 -14.06 -20.55
C ALA A 22 -2.35 -14.70 -21.92
N SER A 23 -3.10 -15.80 -21.93
CA SER A 23 -3.48 -16.48 -23.18
C SER A 23 -4.42 -15.66 -24.07
N LEU A 24 -5.13 -14.66 -23.53
CA LEU A 24 -6.00 -13.77 -24.31
C LEU A 24 -5.21 -12.98 -25.35
N THR A 25 -4.01 -12.51 -25.00
CA THR A 25 -3.13 -11.78 -25.91
C THR A 25 -2.59 -12.67 -27.02
N ALA A 26 -2.36 -13.95 -26.73
CA ALA A 26 -1.89 -14.95 -27.71
C ALA A 26 -3.02 -15.53 -28.59
N SER A 27 -4.28 -15.25 -28.26
CA SER A 27 -5.44 -15.74 -29.01
C SER A 27 -5.57 -15.07 -30.38
N HIS A 28 -6.34 -15.70 -31.30
CA HIS A 28 -6.64 -15.12 -32.60
C HIS A 28 -7.34 -13.75 -32.54
N LYS A 29 -8.01 -13.42 -31.44
CA LYS A 29 -8.66 -12.12 -31.20
C LYS A 29 -7.73 -11.08 -30.58
N LYS A 30 -6.52 -11.44 -30.18
CA LYS A 30 -5.49 -10.53 -29.59
C LYS A 30 -6.08 -9.50 -28.61
N VAL A 31 -6.69 -9.95 -27.51
CA VAL A 31 -7.14 -9.04 -26.47
C VAL A 31 -5.94 -8.73 -25.56
N PHE A 32 -5.50 -7.47 -25.57
CA PHE A 32 -4.39 -7.04 -24.74
C PHE A 32 -4.82 -6.84 -23.28
N VAL A 33 -3.95 -7.17 -22.32
CA VAL A 33 -4.23 -7.03 -20.89
C VAL A 33 -3.13 -6.21 -20.23
N VAL A 34 -3.53 -5.17 -19.49
CA VAL A 34 -2.65 -4.38 -18.61
C VAL A 34 -3.09 -4.58 -17.18
N SER A 35 -2.18 -5.03 -16.32
CA SER A 35 -2.40 -5.15 -14.87
C SER A 35 -2.13 -3.83 -14.17
N LEU A 36 -3.01 -3.43 -13.22
CA LEU A 36 -2.79 -2.36 -12.27
C LEU A 36 -2.42 -2.91 -10.89
N GLU A 37 -1.54 -2.21 -10.19
CA GLU A 37 -1.02 -2.49 -8.84
C GLU A 37 -0.15 -3.74 -8.72
N ARG A 38 -0.52 -4.82 -9.41
CA ARG A 38 0.20 -6.09 -9.33
C ARG A 38 1.16 -6.24 -10.50
N ASN A 39 2.40 -6.60 -10.18
CA ASN A 39 3.38 -6.95 -11.21
C ASN A 39 3.14 -8.39 -11.69
N LEU A 40 2.47 -8.53 -12.83
CA LEU A 40 2.19 -9.80 -13.50
C LEU A 40 3.10 -10.04 -14.73
N SER A 41 4.21 -9.31 -14.83
CA SER A 41 5.16 -9.44 -15.96
C SER A 41 5.72 -10.85 -16.12
N SER A 42 5.88 -11.60 -15.03
CA SER A 42 6.28 -13.02 -15.06
C SER A 42 5.29 -13.94 -15.79
N TYR A 43 4.05 -13.47 -16.00
CA TYR A 43 3.02 -14.14 -16.82
C TYR A 43 2.94 -13.57 -18.24
N GLY A 44 3.80 -12.60 -18.60
CA GLY A 44 3.74 -11.92 -19.89
C GLY A 44 2.63 -10.85 -19.98
N ILE A 45 2.06 -10.44 -18.86
CA ILE A 45 1.05 -9.38 -18.76
C ILE A 45 1.74 -8.07 -18.44
N PHE A 46 1.55 -7.05 -19.31
CA PHE A 46 2.07 -5.72 -19.05
C PHE A 46 1.53 -5.18 -17.71
N SER A 47 2.39 -4.62 -16.88
CA SER A 47 2.03 -4.26 -15.52
C SER A 47 2.43 -2.82 -15.19
N VAL A 48 1.48 -2.02 -14.73
CA VAL A 48 1.69 -0.70 -14.13
C VAL A 48 1.52 -0.85 -12.63
N HIS A 49 2.60 -0.66 -11.89
CA HIS A 49 2.62 -0.94 -10.45
C HIS A 49 3.47 0.07 -9.69
N VAL A 50 3.40 0.03 -8.37
CA VAL A 50 4.30 0.73 -7.46
C VAL A 50 5.21 -0.27 -6.74
N ASN A 51 6.32 0.23 -6.21
CA ASN A 51 7.22 -0.58 -5.41
C ASN A 51 6.71 -0.69 -3.96
N ASN A 52 5.92 -1.74 -3.67
CA ASN A 52 5.34 -1.95 -2.35
C ASN A 52 6.40 -2.22 -1.27
N PHE A 53 7.50 -2.91 -1.62
CA PHE A 53 8.63 -3.09 -0.71
C PHE A 53 9.24 -1.74 -0.31
N LEU A 54 9.52 -0.89 -1.29
CA LEU A 54 10.04 0.46 -1.04
C LEU A 54 9.07 1.28 -0.19
N GLY A 55 7.76 1.19 -0.45
CA GLY A 55 6.74 1.89 0.33
C GLY A 55 6.71 1.47 1.79
N GLY A 56 6.74 0.16 2.08
CA GLY A 56 6.85 -0.35 3.45
C GLY A 56 8.15 0.07 4.13
N LYS A 57 9.26 0.08 3.37
CA LYS A 57 10.56 0.54 3.89
C LYS A 57 10.56 2.04 4.21
N ILE A 58 10.02 2.89 3.33
CA ILE A 58 9.91 4.35 3.57
C ILE A 58 9.05 4.64 4.80
N ALA A 59 7.86 4.03 4.91
CA ALA A 59 6.96 4.26 6.03
C ALA A 59 7.60 3.90 7.37
N THR A 60 8.26 2.74 7.43
CA THR A 60 8.90 2.27 8.66
C THR A 60 10.13 3.09 9.00
N LYS A 61 10.99 3.37 8.03
CA LYS A 61 12.18 4.20 8.20
C LYS A 61 11.80 5.58 8.75
N TYR A 62 10.75 6.20 8.22
CA TYR A 62 10.29 7.49 8.69
C TYR A 62 9.80 7.43 10.16
N LEU A 63 9.06 6.40 10.58
CA LEU A 63 8.69 6.23 11.99
C LEU A 63 9.94 6.11 12.89
N LEU A 64 10.96 5.39 12.44
CA LEU A 64 12.24 5.25 13.18
C LEU A 64 12.97 6.59 13.28
N GLU A 65 13.03 7.38 12.20
CA GLU A 65 13.60 8.74 12.17
C GLU A 65 12.85 9.70 13.09
N GLU A 66 11.54 9.51 13.25
CA GLU A 66 10.67 10.22 14.19
C GLU A 66 10.78 9.72 15.65
N GLY A 67 11.72 8.83 15.93
CA GLY A 67 12.05 8.33 17.27
C GLY A 67 11.24 7.13 17.74
N CYS A 68 10.39 6.53 16.90
CA CYS A 68 9.71 5.29 17.23
C CYS A 68 10.70 4.11 17.28
N SER A 69 10.50 3.18 18.20
CA SER A 69 11.32 1.98 18.37
C SER A 69 10.51 0.68 18.45
N HIS A 70 9.20 0.80 18.70
CA HIS A 70 8.26 -0.31 18.80
C HIS A 70 7.10 -0.08 17.83
N ILE A 71 7.31 -0.47 16.57
CA ILE A 71 6.37 -0.19 15.49
C ILE A 71 5.45 -1.38 15.27
N ALA A 72 4.16 -1.21 15.58
CA ALA A 72 3.13 -2.18 15.24
C ALA A 72 2.74 -2.06 13.76
N VAL A 73 2.32 -3.18 13.15
CA VAL A 73 1.84 -3.21 11.77
C VAL A 73 0.42 -3.71 11.69
N ILE A 74 -0.46 -2.95 11.04
CA ILE A 74 -1.78 -3.42 10.64
C ILE A 74 -1.72 -3.76 9.16
N SER A 75 -1.59 -5.03 8.88
CA SER A 75 -1.40 -5.58 7.54
C SER A 75 -2.71 -5.96 6.86
N GLY A 76 -2.71 -6.06 5.54
CA GLY A 76 -3.82 -6.61 4.78
C GLY A 76 -3.86 -8.14 4.81
N PRO A 77 -4.74 -8.77 3.99
CA PRO A 77 -4.86 -10.24 3.91
C PRO A 77 -3.55 -10.91 3.51
N LYS A 78 -3.16 -11.95 4.23
CA LYS A 78 -1.89 -12.70 4.01
C LYS A 78 -1.71 -13.27 2.60
N ILE A 79 -2.81 -13.42 1.87
CA ILE A 79 -2.82 -14.02 0.52
C ILE A 79 -2.47 -13.03 -0.61
N HIS A 80 -2.26 -11.75 -0.29
CA HIS A 80 -1.95 -10.74 -1.29
C HIS A 80 -0.44 -10.46 -1.35
N ASP A 81 0.15 -10.52 -2.54
CA ASP A 81 1.58 -10.27 -2.78
C ASP A 81 2.02 -8.89 -2.29
N VAL A 82 1.19 -7.86 -2.56
CA VAL A 82 1.46 -6.48 -2.13
C VAL A 82 1.60 -6.35 -0.61
N VAL A 83 0.90 -7.19 0.16
CA VAL A 83 1.01 -7.26 1.62
C VAL A 83 2.37 -7.82 2.02
N TYR A 84 2.78 -8.90 1.38
CA TYR A 84 4.07 -9.52 1.64
C TYR A 84 5.22 -8.54 1.35
N ASP A 85 5.16 -7.82 0.24
CA ASP A 85 6.18 -6.83 -0.14
C ASP A 85 6.24 -5.68 0.87
N ARG A 86 5.10 -5.12 1.31
CA ARG A 86 5.06 -4.07 2.34
C ARG A 86 5.66 -4.55 3.66
N LEU A 87 5.38 -5.78 4.09
CA LEU A 87 5.96 -6.39 5.29
C LEU A 87 7.46 -6.67 5.14
N CYS A 88 7.92 -7.10 3.97
CA CYS A 88 9.35 -7.23 3.68
C CYS A 88 10.07 -5.88 3.78
N GLY A 89 9.45 -4.80 3.29
CA GLY A 89 9.97 -3.44 3.43
C GLY A 89 10.05 -2.98 4.89
N TYR A 90 9.00 -3.22 5.67
CA TYR A 90 8.99 -2.97 7.12
C TYR A 90 10.13 -3.73 7.82
N ARG A 91 10.24 -5.02 7.57
CA ARG A 91 11.32 -5.85 8.13
C ARG A 91 12.71 -5.32 7.77
N ALA A 92 12.94 -5.00 6.50
CA ALA A 92 14.24 -4.48 6.05
C ALA A 92 14.60 -3.15 6.72
N ALA A 93 13.63 -2.25 6.97
CA ALA A 93 13.89 -1.01 7.67
C ALA A 93 14.25 -1.23 9.15
N LEU A 94 13.63 -2.20 9.84
CA LEU A 94 14.01 -2.56 11.20
C LEU A 94 15.42 -3.18 11.25
N GLU A 95 15.73 -4.09 10.34
CA GLU A 95 17.06 -4.73 10.23
C GLU A 95 18.15 -3.70 9.96
N ASP A 96 17.92 -2.73 9.05
CA ASP A 96 18.83 -1.63 8.78
C ASP A 96 19.11 -0.75 10.02
N ALA A 97 18.12 -0.65 10.92
CA ALA A 97 18.24 0.09 12.17
C ALA A 97 18.76 -0.77 13.36
N GLY A 98 19.09 -2.04 13.13
CA GLY A 98 19.54 -2.97 14.16
C GLY A 98 18.44 -3.42 15.13
N LEU A 99 17.16 -3.28 14.76
CA LEU A 99 16.02 -3.68 15.56
C LEU A 99 15.53 -5.09 15.18
N VAL A 100 14.94 -5.76 16.17
CA VAL A 100 14.41 -7.11 16.00
C VAL A 100 13.07 -7.08 15.26
N TYR A 101 12.92 -7.89 14.22
CA TYR A 101 11.62 -8.15 13.60
C TYR A 101 10.82 -9.12 14.46
N ASP A 102 9.78 -8.61 15.12
CA ASP A 102 8.88 -9.38 15.98
C ASP A 102 7.50 -9.54 15.33
N THR A 103 7.13 -10.77 15.04
CA THR A 103 5.82 -11.07 14.41
C THR A 103 4.63 -10.83 15.33
N SER A 104 4.82 -10.71 16.66
CA SER A 104 3.76 -10.35 17.59
C SER A 104 3.28 -8.89 17.40
N MET A 105 4.11 -8.05 16.78
CA MET A 105 3.77 -6.67 16.41
C MET A 105 2.86 -6.57 15.19
N ILE A 106 2.50 -7.68 14.54
CA ILE A 106 1.78 -7.70 13.27
C ILE A 106 0.38 -8.27 13.45
N GLU A 107 -0.62 -7.46 13.17
CA GLU A 107 -2.01 -7.89 13.08
C GLU A 107 -2.53 -7.76 11.63
N TYR A 108 -3.50 -8.59 11.27
CA TYR A 108 -4.05 -8.68 9.91
C TYR A 108 -5.49 -8.21 9.86
N GLY A 109 -5.78 -7.40 8.84
CA GLY A 109 -7.11 -6.95 8.47
C GLY A 109 -7.47 -7.36 7.03
N ASP A 110 -8.54 -6.76 6.50
CA ASP A 110 -9.10 -7.00 5.18
C ASP A 110 -9.22 -5.72 4.33
N TYR A 111 -8.40 -4.71 4.67
CA TYR A 111 -8.38 -3.36 4.11
C TYR A 111 -9.56 -2.45 4.48
N THR A 112 -10.54 -2.93 5.27
CA THR A 112 -11.64 -2.10 5.75
C THR A 112 -11.28 -1.34 7.04
N THR A 113 -11.96 -0.21 7.27
CA THR A 113 -11.81 0.55 8.54
C THR A 113 -12.14 -0.31 9.76
N LEU A 114 -13.16 -1.16 9.67
CA LEU A 114 -13.54 -2.04 10.76
C LEU A 114 -12.44 -3.04 11.09
N SER A 115 -11.81 -3.64 10.09
CA SER A 115 -10.74 -4.62 10.32
C SER A 115 -9.51 -3.97 10.94
N GLY A 116 -9.16 -2.73 10.53
CA GLY A 116 -8.09 -1.96 11.15
C GLY A 116 -8.38 -1.63 12.62
N TYR A 117 -9.62 -1.23 12.92
CA TYR A 117 -10.07 -1.01 14.29
C TYR A 117 -9.94 -2.29 15.15
N LEU A 118 -10.44 -3.41 14.66
CA LEU A 118 -10.40 -4.69 15.39
C LEU A 118 -8.96 -5.20 15.57
N ALA A 119 -8.11 -5.05 14.57
CA ALA A 119 -6.70 -5.40 14.64
C ALA A 119 -5.96 -4.58 15.71
N MET A 120 -6.16 -3.26 15.72
CA MET A 120 -5.57 -2.39 16.73
C MET A 120 -6.09 -2.71 18.14
N LYS A 121 -7.37 -3.03 18.28
CA LYS A 121 -7.94 -3.49 19.57
C LYS A 121 -7.25 -4.76 20.07
N ARG A 122 -6.92 -5.73 19.20
CA ARG A 122 -6.18 -6.94 19.61
C ARG A 122 -4.78 -6.60 20.11
N ILE A 123 -4.04 -5.72 19.44
CA ILE A 123 -2.72 -5.26 19.91
C ILE A 123 -2.82 -4.65 21.30
N ILE A 124 -3.79 -3.75 21.53
CA ILE A 124 -4.00 -3.09 22.83
C ILE A 124 -4.38 -4.10 23.91
N MET A 125 -5.34 -4.99 23.63
CA MET A 125 -5.81 -5.99 24.60
C MET A 125 -4.75 -7.02 24.97
N ASN A 126 -3.84 -7.33 24.06
CA ASN A 126 -2.71 -8.22 24.32
C ASN A 126 -1.57 -7.54 25.10
N GLY A 127 -1.71 -6.26 25.46
CA GLY A 127 -0.72 -5.51 26.21
C GLY A 127 0.58 -5.24 25.46
N ILE A 128 0.57 -5.35 24.14
CA ILE A 128 1.74 -5.09 23.28
C ILE A 128 2.08 -3.59 23.39
N GLN A 129 3.34 -3.29 23.71
CA GLN A 129 3.83 -1.91 23.77
C GLN A 129 4.23 -1.44 22.39
N PHE A 130 3.77 -0.25 22.00
CA PHE A 130 4.09 0.36 20.70
C PHE A 130 4.11 1.89 20.83
N ASP A 131 4.95 2.53 20.00
CA ASP A 131 5.12 3.98 19.88
C ASP A 131 4.92 4.47 18.43
N GLY A 132 4.86 3.53 17.50
CA GLY A 132 4.51 3.75 16.08
C GLY A 132 3.55 2.71 15.55
N VAL A 133 2.74 3.08 14.53
CA VAL A 133 1.88 2.16 13.80
C VAL A 133 2.04 2.40 12.30
N PHE A 134 2.42 1.35 11.56
CA PHE A 134 2.34 1.31 10.11
C PHE A 134 1.09 0.52 9.69
N SER A 135 0.13 1.18 9.06
CA SER A 135 -1.04 0.56 8.48
C SER A 135 -0.86 0.37 6.97
N CYS A 136 -1.07 -0.83 6.47
CA CYS A 136 -0.88 -1.17 5.07
C CYS A 136 -1.92 -0.56 4.11
N ASN A 137 -2.91 0.19 4.61
CA ASN A 137 -3.70 1.16 3.83
C ASN A 137 -4.31 2.22 4.76
N ASP A 138 -4.81 3.31 4.17
CA ASP A 138 -5.40 4.43 4.90
C ASP A 138 -6.73 4.07 5.57
N GLN A 139 -7.55 3.22 4.95
CA GLN A 139 -8.84 2.83 5.53
C GLN A 139 -8.67 2.11 6.87
N MET A 140 -7.72 1.17 6.95
CA MET A 140 -7.40 0.51 8.22
C MET A 140 -6.76 1.50 9.21
N ALA A 141 -5.93 2.46 8.73
CA ALA A 141 -5.34 3.50 9.58
C ALA A 141 -6.40 4.35 10.28
N ILE A 142 -7.51 4.69 9.61
CA ILE A 142 -8.65 5.38 10.24
C ILE A 142 -9.25 4.52 11.37
N GLY A 143 -9.35 3.21 11.15
CA GLY A 143 -9.76 2.26 12.19
C GLY A 143 -8.81 2.22 13.38
N VAL A 144 -7.50 2.25 13.11
CA VAL A 144 -6.44 2.35 14.12
C VAL A 144 -6.62 3.60 14.97
N LEU A 145 -6.74 4.78 14.35
CA LEU A 145 -6.93 6.06 15.04
C LEU A 145 -8.17 6.04 15.95
N LYS A 146 -9.28 5.45 15.46
CA LYS A 146 -10.49 5.27 16.26
C LYS A 146 -10.26 4.39 17.49
N ALA A 147 -9.60 3.23 17.31
CA ALA A 147 -9.31 2.31 18.42
C ALA A 147 -8.39 2.95 19.46
N MET A 148 -7.35 3.69 19.03
CA MET A 148 -6.43 4.43 19.89
C MET A 148 -7.19 5.50 20.69
N LYS A 149 -8.02 6.32 20.05
CA LYS A 149 -8.83 7.35 20.71
C LYS A 149 -9.74 6.79 21.81
N GLU A 150 -10.41 5.68 21.54
CA GLU A 150 -11.27 5.01 22.53
C GLU A 150 -10.49 4.47 23.74
N ASN A 151 -9.21 4.16 23.55
CA ASN A 151 -8.32 3.70 24.63
C ASN A 151 -7.42 4.81 25.20
N ARG A 152 -7.70 6.10 24.90
CA ARG A 152 -6.96 7.27 25.38
C ARG A 152 -5.47 7.20 25.04
N ILE A 153 -5.17 6.74 23.84
CA ILE A 153 -3.83 6.72 23.26
C ILE A 153 -3.75 7.89 22.28
N ASP A 154 -2.99 8.91 22.64
CA ASP A 154 -2.90 10.14 21.85
C ASP A 154 -2.01 9.97 20.64
N CYS A 155 -2.43 10.57 19.51
CA CYS A 155 -1.70 10.64 18.25
C CYS A 155 -1.55 12.11 17.86
N PRO A 156 -0.34 12.59 17.53
CA PRO A 156 0.94 11.88 17.43
C PRO A 156 1.77 11.85 18.73
N SER A 157 1.35 12.53 19.80
CA SER A 157 2.20 12.81 20.96
C SER A 157 2.69 11.55 21.70
N ARG A 158 1.90 10.48 21.70
CA ARG A 158 2.25 9.19 22.30
C ARG A 158 2.56 8.12 21.25
N VAL A 159 1.77 8.05 20.20
CA VAL A 159 1.92 7.06 19.13
C VAL A 159 1.76 7.74 17.79
N LYS A 160 2.72 7.57 16.89
CA LYS A 160 2.67 8.06 15.53
C LYS A 160 2.03 7.02 14.61
N VAL A 161 1.28 7.47 13.60
CA VAL A 161 0.58 6.57 12.67
C VAL A 161 0.88 6.96 11.23
N ILE A 162 1.25 5.96 10.42
CA ILE A 162 1.41 6.10 8.97
C ILE A 162 0.48 5.12 8.25
N GLY A 163 -0.20 5.62 7.22
CA GLY A 163 -1.02 4.86 6.29
C GLY A 163 -0.29 4.52 4.99
N PHE A 164 -1.06 4.07 4.02
CA PHE A 164 -0.61 3.77 2.66
C PHE A 164 -1.76 4.07 1.70
N ASP A 165 -1.48 4.54 0.48
CA ASP A 165 -2.34 4.86 -0.65
C ASP A 165 -2.60 6.35 -0.86
N ASN A 166 -2.50 7.23 0.13
CA ASN A 166 -2.89 8.64 0.08
C ASN A 166 -4.31 8.82 -0.46
N THR A 167 -5.28 8.15 0.17
CA THR A 167 -6.70 8.29 -0.19
C THR A 167 -7.28 9.56 0.41
N TYR A 168 -8.41 10.05 -0.13
CA TYR A 168 -9.09 11.26 0.36
C TYR A 168 -9.30 11.27 1.88
N VAL A 169 -9.62 10.12 2.48
CA VAL A 169 -9.82 10.04 3.93
C VAL A 169 -8.56 10.39 4.74
N SER A 170 -7.38 10.23 4.16
CA SER A 170 -6.12 10.55 4.85
C SER A 170 -5.96 12.04 5.11
N SER A 171 -6.44 12.90 4.21
CA SER A 171 -6.35 14.36 4.34
C SER A 171 -7.42 14.95 5.25
N ILE A 172 -8.62 14.35 5.31
CA ILE A 172 -9.75 14.88 6.11
C ILE A 172 -9.85 14.28 7.51
N ALA A 173 -9.07 13.25 7.82
CA ALA A 173 -9.00 12.68 9.17
C ALA A 173 -8.53 13.71 10.21
N VAL A 174 -8.90 13.50 11.47
CA VAL A 174 -8.43 14.33 12.60
C VAL A 174 -7.86 13.42 13.69
N PRO A 175 -6.53 13.41 13.89
CA PRO A 175 -5.49 14.12 13.11
C PRO A 175 -5.39 13.61 11.65
N SER A 176 -4.93 14.47 10.72
CA SER A 176 -4.74 14.09 9.30
C SER A 176 -3.60 13.10 9.16
N LEU A 177 -3.79 12.10 8.30
CA LEU A 177 -2.96 10.91 8.24
C LEU A 177 -1.74 11.09 7.33
N THR A 178 -0.54 10.97 7.90
CA THR A 178 0.70 10.74 7.15
C THR A 178 0.59 9.41 6.40
N THR A 179 0.96 9.37 5.13
CA THR A 179 0.73 8.20 4.30
C THR A 179 1.74 8.09 3.15
N ILE A 180 1.89 6.89 2.59
CA ILE A 180 2.62 6.69 1.34
C ILE A 180 1.71 7.04 0.17
N ASN A 181 2.13 7.98 -0.67
CA ASN A 181 1.39 8.35 -1.87
C ASN A 181 1.52 7.31 -2.96
N VAL A 182 0.37 6.77 -3.39
CA VAL A 182 0.22 5.96 -4.60
C VAL A 182 -0.53 6.81 -5.63
N PRO A 183 0.13 7.33 -6.69
CA PRO A 183 -0.50 8.25 -7.63
C PRO A 183 -1.49 7.53 -8.56
N LYS A 184 -2.71 7.31 -8.10
CA LYS A 184 -3.74 6.47 -8.75
C LYS A 184 -4.16 6.99 -10.13
N VAL A 185 -4.34 8.32 -10.25
CA VAL A 185 -4.67 8.96 -11.53
C VAL A 185 -3.56 8.71 -12.55
N ARG A 186 -2.31 8.91 -12.15
CA ARG A 186 -1.15 8.64 -13.02
C ARG A 186 -1.06 7.17 -13.40
N MET A 187 -1.31 6.26 -12.46
CA MET A 187 -1.34 4.81 -12.75
C MET A 187 -2.37 4.48 -13.82
N GLY A 188 -3.60 5.00 -13.68
CA GLY A 188 -4.67 4.80 -14.65
C GLY A 188 -4.33 5.40 -16.03
N THR A 189 -3.78 6.62 -16.05
CA THR A 189 -3.35 7.30 -17.27
C THR A 189 -2.27 6.51 -18.02
N VAL A 190 -1.22 6.09 -17.30
CA VAL A 190 -0.14 5.28 -17.88
C VAL A 190 -0.66 3.93 -18.39
N ALA A 191 -1.55 3.28 -17.62
CA ALA A 191 -2.12 2.01 -18.04
C ALA A 191 -2.93 2.14 -19.33
N ALA A 192 -3.75 3.20 -19.47
CA ALA A 192 -4.51 3.48 -20.68
C ALA A 192 -3.58 3.77 -21.87
N GLN A 193 -2.54 4.59 -21.65
CA GLN A 193 -1.54 4.88 -22.68
C GLN A 193 -0.84 3.60 -23.16
N LYS A 194 -0.34 2.78 -22.23
CA LYS A 194 0.37 1.54 -22.56
C LYS A 194 -0.53 0.52 -23.25
N LEU A 195 -1.80 0.43 -22.84
CA LEU A 195 -2.77 -0.40 -23.54
C LEU A 195 -2.99 0.07 -24.99
N THR A 196 -3.09 1.38 -25.21
CA THR A 196 -3.21 1.95 -26.56
C THR A 196 -1.97 1.63 -27.42
N GLU A 197 -0.77 1.84 -26.86
CA GLU A 197 0.50 1.50 -27.55
C GLU A 197 0.56 0.00 -27.92
N MET A 198 0.04 -0.90 -27.05
CA MET A 198 -0.04 -2.34 -27.35
C MET A 198 -1.01 -2.63 -28.50
N ILE A 199 -2.18 -1.98 -28.53
CA ILE A 199 -3.20 -2.16 -29.59
C ILE A 199 -2.68 -1.66 -30.92
N GLU A 200 -2.00 -0.52 -30.94
CA GLU A 200 -1.44 0.12 -32.12
C GLU A 200 -0.11 -0.52 -32.60
N GLY A 201 0.49 -1.39 -31.78
CA GLY A 201 1.78 -2.02 -32.08
C GLY A 201 2.97 -1.06 -31.95
N THR A 202 2.83 0.03 -31.20
CA THR A 202 3.86 1.06 -30.97
C THR A 202 4.62 0.89 -29.66
N LEU A 203 4.20 -0.06 -28.81
CA LEU A 203 4.90 -0.35 -27.54
C LEU A 203 6.35 -0.76 -27.82
N PRO A 204 7.36 -0.18 -27.16
CA PRO A 204 8.76 -0.56 -27.32
C PRO A 204 9.00 -2.05 -27.05
N SER A 205 9.82 -2.67 -27.89
CA SER A 205 10.12 -4.11 -27.76
C SER A 205 10.84 -4.39 -26.45
N GLY A 206 10.31 -5.36 -25.69
CA GLY A 206 10.86 -5.78 -24.41
C GLY A 206 10.35 -5.01 -23.18
N GLU A 207 9.56 -3.95 -23.36
CA GLU A 207 8.89 -3.27 -22.24
C GLU A 207 7.69 -4.11 -21.79
N ILE A 208 7.71 -4.58 -20.55
CA ILE A 208 6.65 -5.44 -19.96
C ILE A 208 6.15 -4.91 -18.60
N THR A 209 6.72 -3.83 -18.10
CA THR A 209 6.34 -3.24 -16.82
C THR A 209 6.67 -1.76 -16.77
N TYR A 210 5.87 -1.00 -16.04
CA TYR A 210 6.09 0.40 -15.73
C TYR A 210 5.91 0.63 -14.22
N GLU A 211 7.00 0.96 -13.52
CA GLU A 211 6.95 1.28 -12.09
C GLU A 211 6.67 2.78 -11.90
N ILE A 212 5.60 3.10 -11.16
CA ILE A 212 5.24 4.48 -10.80
C ILE A 212 5.97 4.85 -9.51
N PRO A 213 6.70 5.99 -9.49
CA PRO A 213 7.34 6.48 -8.27
C PRO A 213 6.32 6.76 -7.16
N ILE A 214 6.71 6.42 -5.94
CA ILE A 214 5.95 6.69 -4.71
C ILE A 214 6.75 7.60 -3.77
N GLY A 215 6.08 8.20 -2.79
CA GLY A 215 6.71 9.05 -1.80
C GLY A 215 5.90 9.14 -0.51
N LEU A 216 6.46 9.75 0.51
CA LEU A 216 5.78 10.01 1.78
C LEU A 216 5.08 11.36 1.72
N VAL A 217 3.82 11.40 2.15
CA VAL A 217 3.06 12.63 2.43
C VAL A 217 2.96 12.79 3.94
N GLN A 218 3.67 13.76 4.47
CA GLN A 218 3.69 14.04 5.92
C GLN A 218 2.45 14.85 6.32
N ARG A 219 1.80 14.43 7.42
CA ARG A 219 0.64 15.11 8.02
C ARG A 219 0.67 15.01 9.55
N THR A 220 -0.42 15.41 10.19
CA THR A 220 -0.46 15.61 11.65
C THR A 220 -0.43 14.34 12.48
N THR A 221 -0.59 13.14 11.92
CA THR A 221 -0.40 11.88 12.68
C THR A 221 1.06 11.55 13.00
N THR A 222 2.01 12.30 12.45
CA THR A 222 3.45 12.15 12.77
C THR A 222 4.10 13.47 13.16
N ASP A 223 3.59 14.60 12.66
CA ASP A 223 4.09 15.94 12.93
C ASP A 223 2.91 16.88 13.27
N PRO A 224 2.71 17.25 14.56
CA PRO A 224 1.56 18.06 14.98
C PRO A 224 1.56 19.47 14.40
N ASP A 225 2.72 19.99 14.00
CA ASP A 225 2.88 21.35 13.47
C ASP A 225 2.68 21.42 11.96
N LYS A 226 2.45 20.28 11.30
CA LYS A 226 2.21 20.22 9.86
C LYS A 226 0.84 20.79 9.52
N GLU A 227 0.80 21.79 8.66
CA GLU A 227 -0.47 22.32 8.16
C GLU A 227 -1.25 21.25 7.38
N ASN A 228 -2.57 21.21 7.60
CA ASN A 228 -3.49 20.35 6.87
C ASN A 228 -3.76 20.96 5.47
N GLY A 229 -2.79 20.91 4.58
CA GLY A 229 -3.03 21.21 3.17
C GLY A 229 -3.95 20.12 2.58
N ILE A 230 -5.12 20.50 2.07
CA ILE A 230 -5.89 19.63 1.19
C ILE A 230 -5.22 19.71 -0.17
N GLU A 231 -4.30 18.80 -0.44
CA GLU A 231 -3.70 18.64 -1.76
C GLU A 231 -4.72 17.94 -2.65
N LEU A 232 -5.45 18.71 -3.46
CA LEU A 232 -6.51 18.18 -4.36
C LEU A 232 -5.95 17.70 -5.71
N GLU A 233 -4.67 17.94 -5.99
CA GLU A 233 -4.10 17.72 -7.33
C GLU A 233 -3.81 16.25 -7.66
N ASP A 234 -3.79 15.34 -6.68
CA ASP A 234 -3.42 13.92 -6.85
C ASP A 234 -4.59 12.92 -6.64
N TRP A 235 -5.83 13.39 -6.67
CA TRP A 235 -7.03 12.55 -6.45
C TRP A 235 -7.56 11.89 -7.71
#